data_d97b4f975ac78e17cc38af13f06adf45
#
_entry.id   d97b4f975ac78e17cc38af13f06adf45
#
_cell.length_a   1.000
_cell.length_b   1.000
_cell.length_c   1.000
_cell.angle_alpha   90.00
_cell.angle_beta   90.00
_cell.angle_gamma   90.00
#
_symmetry.space_group_name_H-M   'P 1'
#
loop_
_entity.id
_entity.type
_entity.pdbx_description
1 polymer ?
#
loop_
_entity_poly.entity_id
_entity_poly.type
_entity_poly.pdbx_seq_one_letter_code
_entity_poly.pdbx_strand_id
1 'polypeptide(L)'
;MSTANPTANARVSVQGTQDGDRIATDAAPTNAGAAPTRILKADLVIIGAGSAGLSAAAGAAMLGLNVVLYEKGEMGGDCLNYGCVPSKALLSAAKVAQTVREAGKFGIGASDPTTDWEAVKAHVHGAIATIAPVDSQERFEGLGVTVIREHAKFADKKTIVSATTRTTARRIIIATGSRAFVPPIEGLHEVDYLTNETIFSMPEQPEHLLILGGGPIGMEMAQAFARLGSRVTVVEMHKVLGS
;
A
#
# COMPACT_ATOMS: atom_id res chain seq x y z
N MET A 1 34.97 41.03 -14.92
CA MET A 1 33.88 40.67 -15.83
C MET A 1 33.07 39.62 -15.17
N SER A 2 31.91 40.03 -14.73
CA SER A 2 30.91 39.25 -13.97
C SER A 2 30.19 38.33 -14.91
N THR A 3 30.03 37.03 -14.56
CA THR A 3 29.05 36.15 -15.21
C THR A 3 28.14 35.56 -14.15
N ALA A 4 26.90 35.98 -14.23
CA ALA A 4 25.80 35.58 -13.40
C ALA A 4 25.43 34.08 -13.57
N ASN A 5 25.13 33.50 -12.43
CA ASN A 5 24.53 32.16 -12.33
C ASN A 5 22.99 32.29 -12.42
N PRO A 6 22.31 31.65 -13.37
CA PRO A 6 20.84 31.60 -13.32
C PRO A 6 20.36 30.41 -12.48
N THR A 7 19.87 30.73 -11.29
CA THR A 7 19.03 29.81 -10.51
C THR A 7 17.70 29.60 -11.24
N ALA A 8 17.54 28.45 -11.86
CA ALA A 8 16.26 28.02 -12.38
C ALA A 8 15.38 27.51 -11.22
N ASN A 9 14.43 28.34 -10.81
CA ASN A 9 13.31 27.97 -9.98
C ASN A 9 12.34 27.12 -10.81
N ALA A 10 12.35 25.82 -10.64
CA ALA A 10 11.28 24.98 -11.12
C ALA A 10 10.11 25.05 -10.12
N ARG A 11 9.15 25.93 -10.39
CA ARG A 11 7.84 25.88 -9.75
C ARG A 11 6.99 24.90 -10.54
N VAL A 12 6.61 23.80 -9.92
CA VAL A 12 5.52 22.95 -10.40
C VAL A 12 4.22 23.67 -10.06
N SER A 13 3.55 24.24 -11.06
CA SER A 13 2.20 24.77 -10.91
C SER A 13 1.21 23.65 -11.26
N VAL A 14 0.64 23.03 -10.24
CA VAL A 14 -0.56 22.20 -10.43
C VAL A 14 -1.76 23.12 -10.26
N GLN A 15 -2.51 23.36 -11.33
CA GLN A 15 -3.85 23.91 -11.22
C GLN A 15 -4.78 22.78 -10.72
N GLY A 16 -4.87 22.67 -9.40
CA GLY A 16 -5.86 21.83 -8.74
C GLY A 16 -7.15 22.61 -8.55
N THR A 17 -8.24 22.01 -8.96
CA THR A 17 -9.58 22.37 -8.53
C THR A 17 -9.64 22.33 -7.01
N GLN A 18 -10.14 23.41 -6.42
CA GLN A 18 -10.41 23.54 -5.00
C GLN A 18 -11.48 22.51 -4.60
N ASP A 19 -11.05 21.44 -3.95
CA ASP A 19 -11.82 20.79 -2.90
C ASP A 19 -10.81 20.23 -1.90
N GLY A 20 -10.80 20.87 -0.74
CA GLY A 20 -9.85 20.57 0.32
C GLY A 20 -10.27 19.33 1.07
N ASP A 21 -9.78 18.18 0.67
CA ASP A 21 -9.73 17.02 1.57
C ASP A 21 -8.44 17.07 2.38
N ARG A 22 -8.57 17.76 3.50
CA ARG A 22 -7.68 17.56 4.65
C ARG A 22 -7.67 16.07 4.95
N ILE A 23 -6.47 15.49 5.08
CA ILE A 23 -6.29 14.19 5.69
C ILE A 23 -7.08 14.21 6.99
N ALA A 24 -8.24 13.57 6.97
CA ALA A 24 -9.09 13.43 8.13
C ALA A 24 -8.28 12.63 9.16
N THR A 25 -7.82 13.31 10.20
CA THR A 25 -7.54 12.62 11.45
C THR A 25 -8.77 11.79 11.76
N ASP A 26 -8.61 10.46 11.79
CA ASP A 26 -9.66 9.46 12.06
C ASP A 26 -10.50 9.84 13.29
N ALA A 27 -11.42 10.77 13.15
CA ALA A 27 -12.58 10.88 13.98
C ALA A 27 -13.58 9.86 13.44
N ALA A 28 -13.48 8.62 13.92
CA ALA A 28 -14.50 7.61 13.69
C ALA A 28 -15.87 8.23 13.95
N PRO A 29 -16.87 8.05 13.06
CA PRO A 29 -18.21 8.47 13.37
C PRO A 29 -18.65 7.74 14.64
N THR A 30 -18.82 8.48 15.71
CA THR A 30 -19.39 8.01 16.96
C THR A 30 -20.87 7.82 16.75
N ASN A 31 -21.26 6.74 16.10
CA ASN A 31 -22.62 6.22 16.19
C ASN A 31 -22.72 5.44 17.50
N ALA A 32 -22.63 6.14 18.62
CA ALA A 32 -22.97 5.63 19.91
C ALA A 32 -24.50 5.58 20.01
N GLY A 33 -25.10 4.39 19.83
CA GLY A 33 -26.49 4.26 20.22
C GLY A 33 -27.37 3.18 19.61
N ALA A 34 -27.05 2.58 18.48
CA ALA A 34 -27.82 1.45 17.98
C ALA A 34 -27.25 0.13 18.53
N ALA A 35 -28.11 -0.71 19.12
CA ALA A 35 -27.71 -2.07 19.49
C ALA A 35 -27.29 -2.84 18.24
N PRO A 36 -26.27 -3.74 18.30
CA PRO A 36 -25.85 -4.52 17.15
C PRO A 36 -27.04 -5.35 16.63
N THR A 37 -27.32 -5.24 15.35
CA THR A 37 -28.46 -5.94 14.72
C THR A 37 -28.17 -7.42 14.49
N ARG A 38 -26.90 -7.81 14.45
CA ARG A 38 -26.46 -9.17 14.16
C ARG A 38 -25.57 -9.71 15.28
N ILE A 39 -25.95 -10.82 15.90
CA ILE A 39 -25.19 -11.52 16.94
C ILE A 39 -24.61 -12.79 16.37
N LEU A 40 -23.30 -12.96 16.43
CA LEU A 40 -22.57 -14.11 15.89
C LEU A 40 -21.76 -14.82 16.99
N LYS A 41 -21.55 -16.12 16.76
CA LYS A 41 -20.59 -16.94 17.51
C LYS A 41 -19.60 -17.53 16.51
N ALA A 42 -18.32 -17.49 16.82
CA ALA A 42 -17.25 -17.99 15.96
C ALA A 42 -16.26 -18.86 16.75
N ASP A 43 -15.62 -19.78 16.07
CA ASP A 43 -14.43 -20.46 16.61
C ASP A 43 -13.25 -19.50 16.55
N LEU A 44 -13.15 -18.74 15.45
CA LEU A 44 -12.09 -17.79 15.19
C LEU A 44 -12.65 -16.47 14.65
N VAL A 45 -12.25 -15.36 15.28
CA VAL A 45 -12.39 -14.04 14.69
C VAL A 45 -11.03 -13.55 14.24
N ILE A 46 -10.98 -12.94 13.07
CA ILE A 46 -9.77 -12.32 12.51
C ILE A 46 -10.08 -10.85 12.25
N ILE A 47 -9.21 -9.96 12.68
CA ILE A 47 -9.32 -8.52 12.45
C ILE A 47 -8.22 -8.10 11.47
N GLY A 48 -8.61 -7.75 10.26
CA GLY A 48 -7.77 -7.36 9.13
C GLY A 48 -7.69 -8.44 8.06
N ALA A 49 -7.99 -8.08 6.81
CA ALA A 49 -7.97 -8.93 5.62
C ALA A 49 -6.75 -8.68 4.73
N GLY A 50 -5.59 -8.39 5.34
CA GLY A 50 -4.30 -8.42 4.67
C GLY A 50 -3.76 -9.85 4.57
N SER A 51 -2.53 -10.00 4.06
CA SER A 51 -1.89 -11.32 3.81
C SER A 51 -1.93 -12.26 5.01
N ALA A 52 -1.68 -11.77 6.22
CA ALA A 52 -1.73 -12.58 7.44
C ALA A 52 -3.16 -13.03 7.78
N GLY A 53 -4.13 -12.09 7.72
CA GLY A 53 -5.52 -12.38 8.03
C GLY A 53 -6.16 -13.33 7.04
N LEU A 54 -5.95 -13.12 5.75
CA LEU A 54 -6.47 -13.98 4.68
C LEU A 54 -5.87 -15.38 4.74
N SER A 55 -4.55 -15.51 4.97
CA SER A 55 -3.91 -16.83 5.14
C SER A 55 -4.49 -17.58 6.34
N ALA A 56 -4.68 -16.92 7.48
CA ALA A 56 -5.27 -17.51 8.66
C ALA A 56 -6.74 -17.89 8.45
N ALA A 57 -7.52 -17.04 7.74
CA ALA A 57 -8.92 -17.28 7.44
C ALA A 57 -9.10 -18.50 6.54
N ALA A 58 -8.33 -18.58 5.43
CA ALA A 58 -8.38 -19.71 4.52
C ALA A 58 -7.99 -21.02 5.23
N GLY A 59 -6.86 -21.02 5.96
CA GLY A 59 -6.43 -22.21 6.70
C GLY A 59 -7.44 -22.67 7.74
N ALA A 60 -8.04 -21.77 8.50
CA ALA A 60 -9.04 -22.10 9.51
C ALA A 60 -10.34 -22.63 8.86
N ALA A 61 -10.80 -22.01 7.77
CA ALA A 61 -11.99 -22.46 7.03
C ALA A 61 -11.79 -23.87 6.44
N MET A 62 -10.61 -24.14 5.88
CA MET A 62 -10.26 -25.48 5.37
C MET A 62 -10.25 -26.55 6.46
N LEU A 63 -10.01 -26.19 7.71
CA LEU A 63 -10.11 -27.08 8.88
C LEU A 63 -11.53 -27.19 9.43
N GLY A 64 -12.52 -26.60 8.77
CA GLY A 64 -13.93 -26.66 9.16
C GLY A 64 -14.32 -25.76 10.33
N LEU A 65 -13.49 -24.77 10.68
CA LEU A 65 -13.81 -23.81 11.74
C LEU A 65 -14.80 -22.76 11.23
N ASN A 66 -15.68 -22.30 12.12
CA ASN A 66 -16.53 -21.14 11.88
C ASN A 66 -15.70 -19.86 12.06
N VAL A 67 -15.38 -19.20 10.94
CA VAL A 67 -14.50 -18.03 10.88
C VAL A 67 -15.30 -16.77 10.59
N VAL A 68 -15.07 -15.71 11.36
CA VAL A 68 -15.55 -14.35 11.06
C VAL A 68 -14.34 -13.44 10.84
N LEU A 69 -14.28 -12.80 9.68
CA LEU A 69 -13.22 -11.90 9.25
C LEU A 69 -13.74 -10.47 9.18
N TYR A 70 -13.13 -9.56 9.92
CA TYR A 70 -13.43 -8.13 9.86
C TYR A 70 -12.39 -7.39 9.04
N GLU A 71 -12.84 -6.54 8.11
CA GLU A 71 -12.00 -5.64 7.34
C GLU A 71 -12.66 -4.27 7.18
N LYS A 72 -11.97 -3.20 7.54
CA LYS A 72 -12.48 -1.83 7.41
C LYS A 72 -12.12 -1.16 6.08
N GLY A 73 -11.04 -1.63 5.45
CA GLY A 73 -10.47 -1.10 4.20
C GLY A 73 -10.56 -2.09 3.05
N GLU A 74 -9.55 -2.11 2.20
CA GLU A 74 -9.51 -2.96 1.03
C GLU A 74 -9.09 -4.40 1.37
N MET A 75 -9.77 -5.37 0.75
CA MET A 75 -9.37 -6.78 0.80
C MET A 75 -7.97 -6.95 0.20
N GLY A 76 -7.18 -7.90 0.72
CA GLY A 76 -5.78 -8.08 0.34
C GLY A 76 -4.80 -7.19 1.12
N GLY A 77 -5.30 -6.11 1.75
CA GLY A 77 -4.53 -5.20 2.60
C GLY A 77 -3.35 -4.56 1.88
N ASP A 78 -2.31 -4.22 2.65
CA ASP A 78 -1.12 -3.53 2.14
C ASP A 78 -0.40 -4.31 1.05
N CYS A 79 -0.22 -5.62 1.22
CA CYS A 79 0.54 -6.44 0.27
C CYS A 79 -0.03 -6.39 -1.15
N LEU A 80 -1.34 -6.55 -1.31
CA LEU A 80 -2.00 -6.52 -2.61
C LEU A 80 -2.06 -5.10 -3.19
N ASN A 81 -2.48 -4.13 -2.37
CA ASN A 81 -2.89 -2.82 -2.89
C ASN A 81 -1.74 -1.79 -2.92
N TYR A 82 -0.80 -1.86 -1.96
CA TYR A 82 0.18 -0.79 -1.71
C TYR A 82 1.61 -1.30 -1.45
N GLY A 83 1.82 -2.61 -1.46
CA GLY A 83 3.08 -3.23 -1.04
C GLY A 83 3.68 -4.17 -2.07
N CYS A 84 3.63 -5.48 -1.79
CA CYS A 84 4.37 -6.49 -2.54
C CYS A 84 3.99 -6.53 -4.03
N VAL A 85 2.70 -6.52 -4.34
CA VAL A 85 2.24 -6.67 -5.73
C VAL A 85 2.62 -5.47 -6.57
N PRO A 86 2.24 -4.23 -6.22
CA PRO A 86 2.60 -3.07 -7.02
C PRO A 86 4.11 -2.84 -7.07
N SER A 87 4.85 -3.04 -5.98
CA SER A 87 6.30 -2.83 -5.97
C SER A 87 7.02 -3.82 -6.89
N LYS A 88 6.63 -5.10 -6.89
CA LYS A 88 7.26 -6.11 -7.75
C LYS A 88 6.89 -5.92 -9.22
N ALA A 89 5.69 -5.46 -9.52
CA ALA A 89 5.29 -5.09 -10.88
C ALA A 89 6.12 -3.89 -11.38
N LEU A 90 6.28 -2.84 -10.57
CA LEU A 90 7.11 -1.68 -10.89
C LEU A 90 8.59 -2.08 -11.09
N LEU A 91 9.15 -2.89 -10.19
CA LEU A 91 10.51 -3.41 -10.30
C LEU A 91 10.71 -4.27 -11.56
N SER A 92 9.68 -5.03 -11.96
CA SER A 92 9.72 -5.82 -13.19
C SER A 92 9.84 -4.93 -14.42
N ALA A 93 9.03 -3.88 -14.54
CA ALA A 93 9.15 -2.88 -15.62
C ALA A 93 10.52 -2.20 -15.62
N ALA A 94 10.99 -1.77 -14.45
CA ALA A 94 12.29 -1.15 -14.27
C ALA A 94 13.46 -2.09 -14.64
N LYS A 95 13.32 -3.39 -14.36
CA LYS A 95 14.30 -4.40 -14.77
C LYS A 95 14.38 -4.51 -16.30
N VAL A 96 13.25 -4.45 -17.01
CA VAL A 96 13.24 -4.46 -18.48
C VAL A 96 14.01 -3.26 -19.02
N ALA A 97 13.75 -2.05 -18.52
CA ALA A 97 14.49 -0.85 -18.93
C ALA A 97 16.01 -1.01 -18.72
N GLN A 98 16.41 -1.54 -17.57
CA GLN A 98 17.82 -1.78 -17.26
C GLN A 98 18.43 -2.87 -18.20
N THR A 99 17.68 -3.93 -18.48
CA THR A 99 18.13 -4.99 -19.40
C THR A 99 18.39 -4.45 -20.80
N VAL A 100 17.53 -3.56 -21.30
CA VAL A 100 17.72 -2.90 -22.60
C VAL A 100 19.01 -2.07 -22.60
N ARG A 101 19.27 -1.25 -21.55
CA ARG A 101 20.53 -0.48 -21.45
C ARG A 101 21.78 -1.38 -21.42
N GLU A 102 21.66 -2.55 -20.85
CA GLU A 102 22.76 -3.49 -20.70
C GLU A 102 22.91 -4.47 -21.88
N ALA A 103 22.02 -4.44 -22.86
CA ALA A 103 21.98 -5.36 -23.99
C ALA A 103 23.30 -5.39 -24.77
N GLY A 104 24.00 -4.25 -24.85
CA GLY A 104 25.32 -4.14 -25.54
C GLY A 104 26.40 -5.05 -24.92
N LYS A 105 26.31 -5.40 -23.63
CA LYS A 105 27.23 -6.35 -22.98
C LYS A 105 27.14 -7.75 -23.59
N PHE A 106 26.02 -8.06 -24.23
CA PHE A 106 25.76 -9.34 -24.91
C PHE A 106 25.86 -9.24 -26.42
N GLY A 107 26.37 -8.11 -26.96
CA GLY A 107 26.46 -7.88 -28.38
C GLY A 107 25.13 -7.52 -29.08
N ILE A 108 24.09 -7.19 -28.30
CA ILE A 108 22.77 -6.81 -28.82
C ILE A 108 22.67 -5.29 -28.85
N GLY A 109 22.52 -4.71 -30.04
CA GLY A 109 22.29 -3.27 -30.22
C GLY A 109 20.87 -2.90 -29.73
N ALA A 110 20.79 -1.87 -28.89
CA ALA A 110 19.53 -1.30 -28.47
C ALA A 110 19.72 0.21 -28.25
N SER A 111 18.67 1.00 -28.50
CA SER A 111 18.59 2.40 -28.07
C SER A 111 18.25 2.50 -26.60
N ASP A 112 18.60 3.63 -25.97
CA ASP A 112 18.16 3.89 -24.60
C ASP A 112 16.62 3.83 -24.49
N PRO A 113 16.10 3.11 -23.50
CA PRO A 113 14.66 2.99 -23.32
C PRO A 113 14.05 4.32 -22.89
N THR A 114 12.93 4.66 -23.48
CA THR A 114 12.03 5.73 -23.01
C THR A 114 10.95 5.13 -22.13
N THR A 115 10.56 5.82 -21.08
CA THR A 115 9.51 5.38 -20.16
C THR A 115 8.20 6.08 -20.50
N ASP A 116 7.18 5.30 -20.83
CA ASP A 116 5.79 5.74 -20.83
C ASP A 116 5.21 5.46 -19.44
N TRP A 117 5.07 6.52 -18.62
CA TRP A 117 4.64 6.38 -17.24
C TRP A 117 3.21 5.87 -17.11
N GLU A 118 2.30 6.27 -18.01
CA GLU A 118 0.93 5.78 -18.01
C GLU A 118 0.88 4.26 -18.28
N ALA A 119 1.67 3.79 -19.23
CA ALA A 119 1.78 2.35 -19.51
C ALA A 119 2.41 1.58 -18.34
N VAL A 120 3.40 2.15 -17.64
CA VAL A 120 3.99 1.56 -16.44
C VAL A 120 2.96 1.46 -15.31
N LYS A 121 2.18 2.53 -15.06
CA LYS A 121 1.08 2.50 -14.08
C LYS A 121 0.04 1.44 -14.45
N ALA A 122 -0.36 1.40 -15.72
CA ALA A 122 -1.32 0.40 -16.20
C ALA A 122 -0.82 -1.04 -15.96
N HIS A 123 0.48 -1.30 -16.17
CA HIS A 123 1.09 -2.58 -15.85
C HIS A 123 1.01 -2.90 -14.35
N VAL A 124 1.32 -1.94 -13.49
CA VAL A 124 1.25 -2.10 -12.02
C VAL A 124 -0.19 -2.39 -11.57
N HIS A 125 -1.16 -1.59 -12.01
CA HIS A 125 -2.57 -1.79 -11.67
C HIS A 125 -3.14 -3.08 -12.28
N GLY A 126 -2.67 -3.48 -13.47
CA GLY A 126 -3.01 -4.75 -14.09
C GLY A 126 -2.57 -5.96 -13.26
N ALA A 127 -1.38 -5.89 -12.65
CA ALA A 127 -0.91 -6.93 -11.74
C ALA A 127 -1.79 -7.03 -10.47
N ILE A 128 -2.16 -5.88 -9.89
CA ILE A 128 -3.11 -5.85 -8.75
C ILE A 128 -4.44 -6.47 -9.16
N ALA A 129 -5.03 -6.04 -10.28
CA ALA A 129 -6.32 -6.54 -10.77
C ALA A 129 -6.30 -8.06 -11.06
N THR A 130 -5.17 -8.60 -11.48
CA THR A 130 -4.99 -10.04 -11.74
C THR A 130 -5.04 -10.85 -10.45
N ILE A 131 -4.52 -10.32 -9.34
CA ILE A 131 -4.43 -11.02 -8.06
C ILE A 131 -5.67 -10.76 -7.18
N ALA A 132 -6.30 -9.58 -7.31
CA ALA A 132 -7.42 -9.17 -6.47
C ALA A 132 -8.54 -10.21 -6.31
N PRO A 133 -8.95 -10.98 -7.34
CA PRO A 133 -9.96 -12.05 -7.17
C PRO A 133 -9.54 -13.13 -6.17
N VAL A 134 -8.24 -13.40 -6.01
CA VAL A 134 -7.72 -14.39 -5.06
C VAL A 134 -7.88 -13.93 -3.61
N ASP A 135 -7.85 -12.61 -3.38
CA ASP A 135 -7.98 -12.00 -2.07
C ASP A 135 -9.38 -11.39 -1.84
N SER A 136 -10.33 -11.66 -2.75
CA SER A 136 -11.65 -11.04 -2.73
C SER A 136 -12.57 -11.56 -1.62
N GLN A 137 -13.52 -10.74 -1.23
CA GLN A 137 -14.58 -11.13 -0.28
C GLN A 137 -15.35 -12.34 -0.76
N GLU A 138 -15.74 -12.37 -2.05
CA GLU A 138 -16.53 -13.43 -2.66
C GLU A 138 -15.82 -14.78 -2.55
N ARG A 139 -14.51 -14.80 -2.78
CA ARG A 139 -13.72 -16.02 -2.62
C ARG A 139 -13.73 -16.52 -1.18
N PHE A 140 -13.54 -15.63 -0.21
CA PHE A 140 -13.52 -16.01 1.21
C PHE A 140 -14.90 -16.45 1.72
N GLU A 141 -15.97 -15.81 1.27
CA GLU A 141 -17.34 -16.24 1.53
C GLU A 141 -17.61 -17.61 0.90
N GLY A 142 -17.09 -17.85 -0.31
CA GLY A 142 -17.13 -19.17 -0.97
C GLY A 142 -16.37 -20.28 -0.19
N LEU A 143 -15.38 -19.91 0.63
CA LEU A 143 -14.70 -20.81 1.56
C LEU A 143 -15.47 -21.03 2.89
N GLY A 144 -16.61 -20.37 3.08
CA GLY A 144 -17.41 -20.42 4.31
C GLY A 144 -17.01 -19.41 5.40
N VAL A 145 -16.15 -18.45 5.08
CA VAL A 145 -15.81 -17.36 6.00
C VAL A 145 -16.92 -16.32 5.98
N THR A 146 -17.36 -15.85 7.15
CA THR A 146 -18.23 -14.68 7.23
C THR A 146 -17.37 -13.42 7.18
N VAL A 147 -17.44 -12.66 6.09
CA VAL A 147 -16.70 -11.40 5.91
C VAL A 147 -17.58 -10.22 6.34
N ILE A 148 -17.02 -9.33 7.15
CA ILE A 148 -17.71 -8.13 7.65
C ILE A 148 -16.85 -6.91 7.32
N ARG A 149 -17.34 -6.06 6.40
CA ARG A 149 -16.67 -4.86 5.92
C ARG A 149 -16.94 -3.67 6.85
N GLU A 150 -16.47 -3.80 8.08
CA GLU A 150 -16.68 -2.80 9.13
C GLU A 150 -15.46 -2.70 10.06
N HIS A 151 -15.32 -1.53 10.68
CA HIS A 151 -14.30 -1.32 11.70
C HIS A 151 -14.65 -2.10 12.98
N ALA A 152 -13.77 -3.00 13.37
CA ALA A 152 -13.91 -3.86 14.54
C ALA A 152 -13.25 -3.27 15.79
N LYS A 153 -13.90 -3.42 16.94
CA LYS A 153 -13.37 -3.04 18.25
C LYS A 153 -13.59 -4.16 19.25
N PHE A 154 -12.70 -4.29 20.22
CA PHE A 154 -12.91 -5.17 21.37
C PHE A 154 -13.97 -4.57 22.31
N ALA A 155 -15.02 -5.33 22.62
CA ALA A 155 -15.92 -5.03 23.73
C ALA A 155 -15.40 -5.66 25.02
N ASP A 156 -14.81 -6.85 24.94
CA ASP A 156 -14.15 -7.58 26.00
C ASP A 156 -13.13 -8.59 25.41
N LYS A 157 -12.48 -9.40 26.26
CA LYS A 157 -11.44 -10.37 25.85
C LYS A 157 -11.88 -11.41 24.82
N LYS A 158 -13.18 -11.61 24.61
CA LYS A 158 -13.76 -12.63 23.74
C LYS A 158 -14.78 -12.08 22.75
N THR A 159 -15.12 -10.80 22.84
CA THR A 159 -16.19 -10.19 22.06
C THR A 159 -15.68 -9.03 21.23
N ILE A 160 -15.92 -9.11 19.94
CA ILE A 160 -15.67 -8.04 18.96
C ILE A 160 -17.00 -7.41 18.57
N VAL A 161 -17.00 -6.10 18.45
CA VAL A 161 -18.16 -5.31 17.99
C VAL A 161 -17.78 -4.43 16.83
N SER A 162 -18.71 -4.22 15.93
CA SER A 162 -18.64 -3.27 14.84
C SER A 162 -19.92 -2.45 14.78
N ALA A 163 -20.15 -1.67 13.72
CA ALA A 163 -21.34 -0.84 13.60
C ALA A 163 -22.65 -1.65 13.66
N THR A 164 -22.68 -2.83 13.05
CA THR A 164 -23.90 -3.65 12.96
C THR A 164 -23.77 -5.01 13.64
N THR A 165 -22.57 -5.43 14.02
CA THR A 165 -22.34 -6.83 14.44
C THR A 165 -21.66 -6.92 15.80
N ARG A 166 -22.07 -7.94 16.57
CA ARG A 166 -21.43 -8.39 17.80
C ARG A 166 -21.05 -9.85 17.68
N THR A 167 -19.76 -10.18 17.73
CA THR A 167 -19.25 -11.54 17.55
C THR A 167 -18.50 -12.00 18.80
N THR A 168 -18.94 -13.13 19.40
CA THR A 168 -18.19 -13.80 20.46
C THR A 168 -17.36 -14.93 19.87
N ALA A 169 -16.08 -15.02 20.22
CA ALA A 169 -15.14 -15.98 19.67
C ALA A 169 -14.37 -16.77 20.71
N ARG A 170 -13.97 -18.00 20.37
CA ARG A 170 -13.05 -18.82 21.17
C ARG A 170 -11.61 -18.30 21.08
N ARG A 171 -11.22 -17.84 19.90
CA ARG A 171 -9.89 -17.25 19.61
C ARG A 171 -10.06 -16.02 18.73
N ILE A 172 -9.13 -15.09 18.84
CA ILE A 172 -9.09 -13.86 18.05
C ILE A 172 -7.68 -13.68 17.55
N ILE A 173 -7.54 -13.40 16.25
CA ILE A 173 -6.28 -13.00 15.61
C ILE A 173 -6.36 -11.52 15.27
N ILE A 174 -5.37 -10.75 15.70
CA ILE A 174 -5.20 -9.35 15.32
C ILE A 174 -4.19 -9.32 14.16
N ALA A 175 -4.66 -9.00 12.96
CA ALA A 175 -3.88 -8.96 11.72
C ALA A 175 -4.06 -7.59 11.03
N THR A 176 -4.05 -6.51 11.80
CA THR A 176 -4.41 -5.16 11.36
C THR A 176 -3.33 -4.46 10.55
N GLY A 177 -2.17 -5.09 10.34
CA GLY A 177 -1.06 -4.54 9.58
C GLY A 177 -0.38 -3.34 10.25
N SER A 178 0.32 -2.57 9.44
CA SER A 178 1.02 -1.34 9.85
C SER A 178 0.87 -0.27 8.76
N ARG A 179 1.27 0.95 9.06
CA ARG A 179 1.35 2.07 8.12
C ARG A 179 2.77 2.60 8.08
N ALA A 180 3.10 3.32 7.00
CA ALA A 180 4.36 4.04 6.91
C ALA A 180 4.48 5.03 8.07
N PHE A 181 5.63 5.01 8.74
CA PHE A 181 5.96 6.01 9.75
C PHE A 181 6.43 7.28 9.05
N VAL A 182 5.76 8.38 9.32
CA VAL A 182 6.17 9.71 8.86
C VAL A 182 6.98 10.37 9.98
N PRO A 183 8.29 10.59 9.80
CA PRO A 183 9.12 11.17 10.83
C PRO A 183 8.72 12.63 11.12
N PRO A 184 8.87 13.12 12.36
CA PRO A 184 8.54 14.48 12.75
C PRO A 184 9.64 15.47 12.31
N ILE A 185 9.80 15.63 10.99
CA ILE A 185 10.74 16.59 10.39
C ILE A 185 9.99 17.92 10.23
N GLU A 186 10.61 19.02 10.68
CA GLU A 186 10.06 20.35 10.53
C GLU A 186 9.81 20.67 9.05
N GLY A 187 8.63 21.19 8.74
CA GLY A 187 8.19 21.49 7.37
C GLY A 187 7.70 20.29 6.55
N LEU A 188 7.89 19.04 6.99
CA LEU A 188 7.46 17.88 6.20
C LEU A 188 5.93 17.85 5.98
N HIS A 189 5.15 18.32 6.94
CA HIS A 189 3.69 18.41 6.81
C HIS A 189 3.19 19.55 5.91
N GLU A 190 4.10 20.43 5.46
CA GLU A 190 3.80 21.56 4.58
C GLU A 190 4.03 21.20 3.11
N VAL A 191 4.53 20.00 2.82
CA VAL A 191 4.79 19.50 1.47
C VAL A 191 3.97 18.26 1.18
N ASP A 192 3.64 18.06 -0.10
CA ASP A 192 2.99 16.84 -0.58
C ASP A 192 4.02 15.72 -0.63
N TYR A 193 4.04 14.89 0.40
CA TYR A 193 4.90 13.71 0.43
C TYR A 193 4.13 12.45 0.04
N LEU A 194 4.86 11.49 -0.47
CA LEU A 194 4.35 10.18 -0.86
C LEU A 194 4.64 9.14 0.20
N THR A 195 3.74 8.17 0.32
CA THR A 195 3.96 6.93 1.06
C THR A 195 3.81 5.74 0.12
N ASN A 196 3.97 4.51 0.63
CA ASN A 196 3.65 3.31 -0.14
C ASN A 196 2.19 3.27 -0.61
N GLU A 197 1.26 3.93 0.10
CA GLU A 197 -0.16 3.99 -0.29
C GLU A 197 -0.41 4.88 -1.51
N THR A 198 0.48 5.83 -1.82
CA THR A 198 0.25 6.85 -2.87
C THR A 198 1.23 6.80 -4.04
N ILE A 199 2.43 6.22 -3.84
CA ILE A 199 3.50 6.26 -4.84
C ILE A 199 3.14 5.55 -6.16
N PHE A 200 2.32 4.50 -6.11
CA PHE A 200 1.94 3.73 -7.30
C PHE A 200 0.82 4.39 -8.13
N SER A 201 0.23 5.45 -7.62
CA SER A 201 -0.86 6.21 -8.26
C SER A 201 -0.47 7.63 -8.66
N MET A 202 0.83 7.94 -8.62
CA MET A 202 1.31 9.27 -9.03
C MET A 202 0.86 9.61 -10.47
N PRO A 203 0.37 10.84 -10.71
CA PRO A 203 -0.07 11.24 -12.04
C PRO A 203 1.09 11.25 -13.05
N GLU A 204 2.27 11.66 -12.63
CA GLU A 204 3.45 11.82 -13.50
C GLU A 204 4.68 11.17 -12.86
N GLN A 205 5.59 10.69 -13.70
CA GLN A 205 6.89 10.21 -13.24
C GLN A 205 7.72 11.41 -12.73
N PRO A 206 8.24 11.37 -11.48
CA PRO A 206 9.02 12.47 -10.98
C PRO A 206 10.38 12.56 -11.70
N GLU A 207 10.79 13.75 -12.07
CA GLU A 207 12.16 13.98 -12.58
C GLU A 207 13.21 13.67 -11.50
N HIS A 208 12.89 14.00 -10.24
CA HIS A 208 13.75 13.74 -9.10
C HIS A 208 12.92 13.28 -7.90
N LEU A 209 13.19 12.06 -7.46
CA LEU A 209 12.58 11.46 -6.27
C LEU A 209 13.56 11.52 -5.09
N LEU A 210 13.16 12.21 -4.03
CA LEU A 210 13.86 12.19 -2.73
C LEU A 210 13.19 11.16 -1.83
N ILE A 211 13.95 10.20 -1.33
CA ILE A 211 13.47 9.13 -0.47
C ILE A 211 14.04 9.32 0.94
N LEU A 212 13.17 9.39 1.93
CA LEU A 212 13.53 9.40 3.35
C LEU A 212 13.46 7.98 3.90
N GLY A 213 14.61 7.40 4.19
CA GLY A 213 14.77 6.03 4.67
C GLY A 213 15.44 5.10 3.65
N GLY A 214 16.58 4.53 4.04
CA GLY A 214 17.36 3.56 3.26
C GLY A 214 17.04 2.09 3.61
N GLY A 215 15.84 1.81 4.13
CA GLY A 215 15.36 0.45 4.37
C GLY A 215 14.96 -0.27 3.08
N PRO A 216 14.52 -1.54 3.15
CA PRO A 216 14.19 -2.35 1.97
C PRO A 216 13.22 -1.67 1.00
N ILE A 217 12.12 -1.11 1.49
CA ILE A 217 11.11 -0.43 0.67
C ILE A 217 11.71 0.79 -0.05
N GLY A 218 12.41 1.65 0.70
CA GLY A 218 13.06 2.83 0.13
C GLY A 218 14.06 2.47 -0.97
N MET A 219 14.85 1.43 -0.77
CA MET A 219 15.84 0.97 -1.74
C MET A 219 15.22 0.28 -2.96
N GLU A 220 14.11 -0.45 -2.80
CA GLU A 220 13.35 -0.98 -3.94
C GLU A 220 12.80 0.16 -4.81
N MET A 221 12.21 1.18 -4.20
CA MET A 221 11.70 2.35 -4.93
C MET A 221 12.84 3.14 -5.57
N ALA A 222 13.92 3.37 -4.86
CA ALA A 222 15.10 4.02 -5.40
C ALA A 222 15.61 3.32 -6.67
N GLN A 223 15.74 2.01 -6.63
CA GLN A 223 16.18 1.22 -7.77
C GLN A 223 15.18 1.27 -8.94
N ALA A 224 13.88 1.14 -8.65
CA ALA A 224 12.85 1.16 -9.67
C ALA A 224 12.83 2.50 -10.41
N PHE A 225 12.73 3.62 -9.70
CA PHE A 225 12.65 4.93 -10.30
C PHE A 225 13.95 5.33 -11.02
N ALA A 226 15.12 5.01 -10.46
CA ALA A 226 16.39 5.26 -11.13
C ALA A 226 16.51 4.50 -12.45
N ARG A 227 16.08 3.24 -12.50
CA ARG A 227 16.06 2.43 -13.74
C ARG A 227 15.03 2.92 -14.75
N LEU A 228 13.95 3.53 -14.31
CA LEU A 228 12.94 4.15 -15.18
C LEU A 228 13.33 5.55 -15.65
N GLY A 229 14.45 6.11 -15.18
CA GLY A 229 15.02 7.37 -15.68
C GLY A 229 14.87 8.56 -14.75
N SER A 230 14.26 8.43 -13.58
CA SER A 230 14.24 9.49 -12.58
C SER A 230 15.59 9.64 -11.91
N ARG A 231 15.97 10.87 -11.57
CA ARG A 231 17.06 11.11 -10.61
C ARG A 231 16.56 10.73 -9.22
N VAL A 232 17.38 10.01 -8.45
CA VAL A 232 16.98 9.57 -7.10
C VAL A 232 18.02 9.97 -6.08
N THR A 233 17.56 10.50 -4.96
CA THR A 233 18.36 10.75 -3.76
C THR A 233 17.76 10.02 -2.58
N VAL A 234 18.56 9.24 -1.86
CA VAL A 234 18.15 8.57 -0.62
C VAL A 234 18.82 9.24 0.55
N VAL A 235 18.03 9.61 1.54
CA VAL A 235 18.52 10.18 2.81
C VAL A 235 18.28 9.14 3.91
N GLU A 236 19.35 8.75 4.58
CA GLU A 236 19.33 7.77 5.66
C GLU A 236 20.21 8.25 6.82
N MET A 237 19.70 8.16 8.04
CA MET A 237 20.44 8.62 9.24
C MET A 237 21.53 7.62 9.64
N HIS A 238 21.39 6.35 9.27
CA HIS A 238 22.27 5.28 9.62
C HIS A 238 22.84 4.62 8.36
N LYS A 239 23.08 3.33 8.43
CA LYS A 239 23.58 2.56 7.30
C LYS A 239 22.40 2.12 6.42
N VAL A 240 22.51 2.36 5.11
CA VAL A 240 21.56 1.85 4.12
C VAL A 240 21.50 0.31 4.19
N LEU A 241 20.28 -0.24 4.23
CA LEU A 241 20.01 -1.68 4.45
C LEU A 241 20.71 -2.25 5.70
N GLY A 242 21.10 -1.37 6.63
CA GLY A 242 21.64 -1.76 7.92
C GLY A 242 20.51 -2.14 8.89
N SER A 243 20.69 -3.24 9.62
CA SER A 243 19.90 -3.60 10.80
C SER A 243 20.54 -3.00 12.03
#